data_2f8fc67e4e80ff6c36b5d8419d67b939
#
_entry.id   2f8fc67e4e80ff6c36b5d8419d67b939
#
_cell.length_a   1.000
_cell.length_b   1.000
_cell.length_c   1.000
_cell.angle_alpha   90.00
_cell.angle_beta   90.00
_cell.angle_gamma   90.00
#
_symmetry.space_group_name_H-M   'P 1'
#
loop_
_entity.id
_entity.type
_entity.pdbx_description
1 polymer ?
#
loop_
_entity_poly.entity_id
_entity_poly.type
_entity_poly.pdbx_seq_one_letter_code
_entity_poly.pdbx_strand_id
1 'polypeptide(L)'
;MSETDTDSTEKPALLGRVLFGSGLVALAVRNLTNLDGRVAYADAKGVPEAETLVPAGSGLLLGGGLGISVWKAPKLSASAVAVFLIGVTPLMHDFWAVDEEERGGELTSFLQNITLLGAALAFFGRAREE
;
A
#
# COMPACT_ATOMS: atom_id res chain seq x y z
N MET A 1 -14.21 3.05 33.03
CA MET A 1 -13.14 2.70 32.53
C MET A 1 -12.52 3.59 31.54
N SER A 2 -12.05 4.66 32.05
CA SER A 2 -11.48 5.68 31.23
C SER A 2 -10.22 5.22 30.51
N GLU A 3 -9.46 4.33 31.10
CA GLU A 3 -8.26 3.86 30.45
C GLU A 3 -8.59 3.11 29.17
N THR A 4 -9.65 2.31 29.21
CA THR A 4 -10.04 1.58 28.03
C THR A 4 -10.47 2.52 26.93
N ASP A 5 -11.21 3.55 27.27
CA ASP A 5 -11.64 4.54 26.30
C ASP A 5 -10.47 5.26 25.69
N THR A 6 -9.51 5.64 26.53
CA THR A 6 -8.31 6.32 26.06
C THR A 6 -7.54 5.45 25.09
N ASP A 7 -7.36 4.17 25.43
CA ASP A 7 -6.63 3.26 24.58
C ASP A 7 -7.32 3.09 23.24
N SER A 8 -8.64 3.01 23.24
CA SER A 8 -9.37 2.80 22.00
C SER A 8 -9.25 4.00 21.05
N THR A 9 -8.98 5.20 21.60
CA THR A 9 -8.81 6.37 20.74
C THR A 9 -7.40 6.56 20.26
N GLU A 10 -6.43 5.89 20.89
CA GLU A 10 -5.03 6.08 20.55
C GLU A 10 -4.54 5.18 19.43
N LYS A 11 -4.97 3.95 19.43
CA LYS A 11 -4.49 2.98 18.44
C LYS A 11 -5.64 2.23 17.81
N PRO A 12 -5.51 1.90 16.52
CA PRO A 12 -6.47 0.99 15.92
C PRO A 12 -6.38 -0.38 16.57
N ALA A 13 -7.39 -1.19 16.36
CA ALA A 13 -7.38 -2.56 16.86
C ALA A 13 -6.13 -3.29 16.37
N LEU A 14 -5.53 -4.07 17.26
CA LEU A 14 -4.30 -4.79 16.94
C LEU A 14 -4.50 -5.71 15.74
N LEU A 15 -5.58 -6.45 15.70
CA LEU A 15 -5.83 -7.37 14.60
C LEU A 15 -5.92 -6.64 13.28
N GLY A 16 -6.63 -5.50 13.23
CA GLY A 16 -6.78 -4.75 11.99
C GLY A 16 -5.47 -4.22 11.47
N ARG A 17 -4.68 -3.58 12.33
CA ARG A 17 -3.43 -2.99 11.86
C ARG A 17 -2.39 -4.05 11.52
N VAL A 18 -2.37 -5.18 12.22
CA VAL A 18 -1.42 -6.25 11.90
C VAL A 18 -1.80 -6.95 10.62
N LEU A 19 -3.09 -7.23 10.40
CA LEU A 19 -3.52 -7.84 9.13
C LEU A 19 -3.22 -6.94 7.95
N PHE A 20 -3.56 -5.68 8.05
CA PHE A 20 -3.32 -4.74 6.97
C PHE A 20 -1.83 -4.56 6.73
N GLY A 21 -1.08 -4.29 7.80
CA GLY A 21 0.35 -4.01 7.68
C GLY A 21 1.15 -5.21 7.23
N SER A 22 0.86 -6.40 7.77
CA SER A 22 1.61 -7.60 7.39
C SER A 22 1.29 -8.02 5.96
N GLY A 23 0.05 -7.80 5.52
CA GLY A 23 -0.30 -8.05 4.13
C GLY A 23 0.51 -7.18 3.18
N LEU A 24 0.66 -5.91 3.53
CA LEU A 24 1.49 -4.99 2.73
C LEU A 24 2.96 -5.39 2.75
N VAL A 25 3.45 -5.82 3.90
CA VAL A 25 4.83 -6.31 4.00
C VAL A 25 5.03 -7.52 3.08
N ALA A 26 4.09 -8.45 3.09
CA ALA A 26 4.18 -9.63 2.23
C ALA A 26 4.20 -9.23 0.75
N LEU A 27 3.36 -8.28 0.36
CA LEU A 27 3.35 -7.79 -1.01
C LEU A 27 4.68 -7.13 -1.37
N ALA A 28 5.22 -6.33 -0.47
CA ALA A 28 6.50 -5.67 -0.70
C ALA A 28 7.63 -6.68 -0.83
N VAL A 29 7.64 -7.70 0.02
CA VAL A 29 8.67 -8.74 -0.05
C VAL A 29 8.57 -9.49 -1.37
N ARG A 30 7.35 -9.80 -1.83
CA ARG A 30 7.19 -10.44 -3.14
C ARG A 30 7.76 -9.58 -4.26
N ASN A 31 7.53 -8.28 -4.20
CA ASN A 31 8.09 -7.37 -5.22
C ASN A 31 9.61 -7.36 -5.17
N LEU A 32 10.18 -7.27 -3.97
CA LEU A 32 11.62 -7.17 -3.82
C LEU A 32 12.35 -8.47 -4.15
N THR A 33 11.69 -9.62 -3.94
CA THR A 33 12.29 -10.91 -4.27
C THR A 33 12.10 -11.28 -5.74
N ASN A 34 11.31 -10.52 -6.49
CA ASN A 34 11.12 -10.73 -7.91
C ASN A 34 11.33 -9.41 -8.64
N LEU A 35 12.39 -8.71 -8.28
CA LEU A 35 12.58 -7.34 -8.69
C LEU A 35 12.74 -7.19 -10.21
N ASP A 36 13.53 -8.08 -10.84
CA ASP A 36 13.73 -7.99 -12.28
C ASP A 36 12.42 -8.11 -13.04
N GLY A 37 11.56 -9.04 -12.63
CA GLY A 37 10.27 -9.21 -13.27
C GLY A 37 9.36 -8.02 -13.05
N ARG A 38 9.39 -7.46 -11.86
CA ARG A 38 8.56 -6.30 -11.54
C ARG A 38 9.01 -5.06 -12.29
N VAL A 39 10.32 -4.86 -12.39
CA VAL A 39 10.87 -3.74 -13.15
C VAL A 39 10.50 -3.88 -14.63
N ALA A 40 10.63 -5.08 -15.19
CA ALA A 40 10.28 -5.31 -16.59
C ALA A 40 8.80 -5.03 -16.84
N TYR A 41 7.93 -5.46 -15.92
CA TYR A 41 6.50 -5.21 -16.04
C TYR A 41 6.19 -3.72 -15.99
N ALA A 42 6.79 -3.00 -15.03
CA ALA A 42 6.57 -1.57 -14.90
C ALA A 42 7.08 -0.82 -16.11
N ASP A 43 8.24 -1.23 -16.64
CA ASP A 43 8.80 -0.61 -17.82
C ASP A 43 7.86 -0.79 -19.01
N ALA A 44 7.30 -2.00 -19.16
CA ALA A 44 6.33 -2.28 -20.21
C ALA A 44 5.08 -1.43 -20.08
N LYS A 45 4.73 -1.03 -18.87
CA LYS A 45 3.58 -0.16 -18.61
C LYS A 45 3.91 1.32 -18.79
N GLY A 46 5.15 1.64 -19.14
CA GLY A 46 5.55 3.02 -19.38
C GLY A 46 5.96 3.79 -18.14
N VAL A 47 6.21 3.10 -17.02
CA VAL A 47 6.67 3.78 -15.82
C VAL A 47 8.08 4.30 -16.04
N PRO A 48 8.33 5.61 -15.89
CA PRO A 48 9.66 6.15 -16.08
C PRO A 48 10.58 5.68 -14.96
N GLU A 49 11.83 5.40 -15.32
CA GLU A 49 12.85 4.98 -14.36
C GLU A 49 12.37 3.84 -13.48
N ALA A 50 11.80 2.81 -14.11
CA ALA A 50 11.25 1.67 -13.36
C ALA A 50 12.30 1.01 -12.47
N GLU A 51 13.56 0.98 -12.90
CA GLU A 51 14.63 0.39 -12.12
C GLU A 51 14.83 1.05 -10.76
N THR A 52 14.49 2.32 -10.65
CA THR A 52 14.58 3.07 -9.41
C THR A 52 13.26 3.09 -8.68
N LEU A 53 12.16 3.33 -9.42
CA LEU A 53 10.86 3.53 -8.78
C LEU A 53 10.26 2.25 -8.22
N VAL A 54 10.51 1.11 -8.86
CA VAL A 54 9.95 -0.14 -8.36
C VAL A 54 10.53 -0.52 -6.99
N PRO A 55 11.86 -0.55 -6.81
CA PRO A 55 12.39 -0.84 -5.47
C PRO A 55 12.07 0.26 -4.46
N ALA A 56 12.07 1.52 -4.87
CA ALA A 56 11.75 2.61 -3.96
C ALA A 56 10.30 2.52 -3.48
N GLY A 57 9.37 2.26 -4.40
CA GLY A 57 7.97 2.11 -4.05
C GLY A 57 7.73 0.89 -3.16
N SER A 58 8.40 -0.22 -3.47
CA SER A 58 8.28 -1.42 -2.64
C SER A 58 8.86 -1.16 -1.24
N GLY A 59 9.92 -0.35 -1.14
CA GLY A 59 10.46 0.06 0.15
C GLY A 59 9.48 0.89 0.95
N LEU A 60 8.76 1.81 0.30
CA LEU A 60 7.72 2.59 0.97
C LEU A 60 6.63 1.67 1.50
N LEU A 61 6.24 0.69 0.71
CA LEU A 61 5.20 -0.26 1.10
C LEU A 61 5.67 -1.12 2.27
N LEU A 62 6.91 -1.56 2.23
CA LEU A 62 7.49 -2.36 3.31
C LEU A 62 7.55 -1.56 4.61
N GLY A 63 8.16 -0.38 4.54
CA GLY A 63 8.30 0.47 5.72
C GLY A 63 6.96 0.92 6.26
N GLY A 64 6.04 1.31 5.37
CA GLY A 64 4.72 1.72 5.78
C GLY A 64 3.94 0.59 6.43
N GLY A 65 4.01 -0.61 5.84
CA GLY A 65 3.32 -1.78 6.40
C GLY A 65 3.85 -2.16 7.77
N LEU A 66 5.17 -2.15 7.93
CA LEU A 66 5.77 -2.42 9.23
C LEU A 66 5.36 -1.37 10.26
N GLY A 67 5.42 -0.10 9.88
CA GLY A 67 5.08 0.99 10.78
C GLY A 67 3.63 0.92 11.25
N ILE A 68 2.71 0.59 10.34
CA ILE A 68 1.31 0.45 10.72
C ILE A 68 1.11 -0.75 11.65
N SER A 69 1.77 -1.87 11.34
CA SER A 69 1.63 -3.08 12.16
C SER A 69 2.02 -2.83 13.61
N VAL A 70 3.15 -2.17 13.82
CA VAL A 70 3.64 -1.90 15.18
C VAL A 70 3.20 -0.54 15.70
N TRP A 71 2.53 0.22 14.88
CA TRP A 71 2.03 1.57 15.18
C TRP A 71 3.16 2.52 15.58
N LYS A 72 4.22 2.50 14.78
CA LYS A 72 5.35 3.41 14.94
C LYS A 72 5.36 4.42 13.81
N ALA A 73 5.54 5.69 14.15
CA ALA A 73 5.45 6.78 13.19
C ALA A 73 4.23 6.59 12.30
N PRO A 74 3.03 6.43 12.89
CA PRO A 74 1.87 5.98 12.13
C PRO A 74 1.44 6.97 11.04
N LYS A 75 1.60 8.25 11.26
CA LYS A 75 1.27 9.26 10.26
C LYS A 75 2.16 9.09 9.03
N LEU A 76 3.45 8.96 9.26
CA LEU A 76 4.41 8.77 8.16
C LEU A 76 4.18 7.44 7.48
N SER A 77 3.95 6.39 8.27
CA SER A 77 3.74 5.04 7.72
C SER A 77 2.49 4.98 6.84
N ALA A 78 1.38 5.50 7.32
CA ALA A 78 0.15 5.50 6.54
C ALA A 78 0.27 6.38 5.31
N SER A 79 0.99 7.51 5.43
CA SER A 79 1.23 8.38 4.28
C SER A 79 2.05 7.67 3.20
N ALA A 80 3.07 6.92 3.61
CA ALA A 80 3.91 6.19 2.67
C ALA A 80 3.08 5.19 1.86
N VAL A 81 2.20 4.46 2.54
CA VAL A 81 1.32 3.49 1.88
C VAL A 81 0.36 4.21 0.92
N ALA A 82 -0.26 5.30 1.38
CA ALA A 82 -1.20 6.03 0.56
C ALA A 82 -0.53 6.61 -0.69
N VAL A 83 0.65 7.21 -0.53
CA VAL A 83 1.39 7.77 -1.66
C VAL A 83 1.75 6.68 -2.66
N PHE A 84 2.21 5.53 -2.16
CA PHE A 84 2.51 4.40 -3.04
C PHE A 84 1.28 3.98 -3.84
N LEU A 85 0.14 3.82 -3.17
CA LEU A 85 -1.09 3.35 -3.84
C LEU A 85 -1.62 4.39 -4.83
N ILE A 86 -1.56 5.66 -4.48
CA ILE A 86 -2.00 6.72 -5.39
C ILE A 86 -1.14 6.73 -6.65
N GLY A 87 0.17 6.55 -6.49
CA GLY A 87 1.08 6.57 -7.63
C GLY A 87 1.01 5.33 -8.48
N VAL A 88 1.00 4.15 -7.85
CA VAL A 88 1.13 2.89 -8.58
C VAL A 88 -0.17 2.45 -9.24
N THR A 89 -1.31 2.78 -8.66
CA THR A 89 -2.59 2.22 -9.12
C THR A 89 -2.92 2.60 -10.57
N PRO A 90 -2.93 3.89 -10.94
CA PRO A 90 -3.24 4.21 -12.34
C PRO A 90 -2.14 3.82 -13.31
N LEU A 91 -0.89 3.73 -12.85
CA LEU A 91 0.22 3.38 -13.74
C LEU A 91 0.27 1.90 -14.04
N MET A 92 -0.01 1.06 -13.03
CA MET A 92 0.15 -0.39 -13.17
C MET A 92 -1.14 -1.12 -13.47
N HIS A 93 -2.29 -0.50 -13.17
CA HIS A 93 -3.58 -1.17 -13.33
C HIS A 93 -4.52 -0.30 -14.16
N ASP A 94 -4.05 -0.02 -15.38
CA ASP A 94 -4.75 0.85 -16.32
C ASP A 94 -5.76 0.06 -17.14
N PHE A 95 -6.80 -0.41 -16.49
CA PHE A 95 -7.80 -1.27 -17.12
C PHE A 95 -8.47 -0.62 -18.35
N TRP A 96 -8.43 0.70 -18.43
CA TRP A 96 -9.03 1.43 -19.56
C TRP A 96 -8.14 1.42 -20.80
N ALA A 97 -6.89 1.05 -20.66
CA ALA A 97 -5.91 1.12 -21.76
C ALA A 97 -5.39 -0.24 -22.19
N VAL A 98 -5.89 -1.32 -21.62
CA VAL A 98 -5.44 -2.67 -21.99
C VAL A 98 -6.48 -3.37 -22.86
N ASP A 99 -6.08 -4.48 -23.47
CA ASP A 99 -6.98 -5.29 -24.28
C ASP A 99 -8.12 -5.83 -23.45
N GLU A 100 -9.22 -6.14 -24.13
CA GLU A 100 -10.41 -6.62 -23.46
C GLU A 100 -10.14 -7.86 -22.61
N GLU A 101 -9.25 -8.73 -23.06
CA GLU A 101 -8.91 -9.94 -22.32
C GLU A 101 -8.28 -9.65 -20.97
N GLU A 102 -7.54 -8.57 -20.88
CA GLU A 102 -6.83 -8.21 -19.65
C GLU A 102 -7.61 -7.24 -18.78
N ARG A 103 -8.69 -6.66 -19.34
CA ARG A 103 -9.40 -5.59 -18.66
C ARG A 103 -9.99 -6.01 -17.32
N GLY A 104 -10.57 -7.22 -17.27
CA GLY A 104 -11.16 -7.71 -16.03
C GLY A 104 -10.15 -7.87 -14.91
N GLY A 105 -8.97 -8.42 -15.22
CA GLY A 105 -7.91 -8.57 -14.24
C GLY A 105 -7.36 -7.24 -13.75
N GLU A 106 -7.13 -6.32 -14.69
CA GLU A 106 -6.61 -5.02 -14.31
C GLU A 106 -7.64 -4.22 -13.52
N LEU A 107 -8.91 -4.33 -13.88
CA LEU A 107 -9.96 -3.65 -13.12
C LEU A 107 -10.02 -4.20 -11.69
N THR A 108 -9.92 -5.51 -11.53
CA THR A 108 -9.92 -6.13 -10.20
C THR A 108 -8.75 -5.59 -9.37
N SER A 109 -7.56 -5.54 -9.95
CA SER A 109 -6.38 -5.02 -9.24
C SER A 109 -6.55 -3.55 -8.90
N PHE A 110 -7.11 -2.77 -9.83
CA PHE A 110 -7.38 -1.36 -9.59
C PHE A 110 -8.31 -1.19 -8.39
N LEU A 111 -9.41 -1.95 -8.37
CA LEU A 111 -10.38 -1.87 -7.29
C LEU A 111 -9.79 -2.32 -5.95
N GLN A 112 -8.96 -3.38 -5.97
CA GLN A 112 -8.28 -3.82 -4.77
C GLN A 112 -7.38 -2.72 -4.21
N ASN A 113 -6.64 -2.04 -5.09
CA ASN A 113 -5.76 -0.96 -4.64
C ASN A 113 -6.54 0.24 -4.13
N ILE A 114 -7.69 0.56 -4.74
CA ILE A 114 -8.55 1.63 -4.21
C ILE A 114 -9.06 1.25 -2.82
N THR A 115 -9.41 -0.01 -2.63
CA THR A 115 -9.86 -0.50 -1.32
C THR A 115 -8.74 -0.37 -0.28
N LEU A 116 -7.52 -0.76 -0.66
CA LEU A 116 -6.37 -0.62 0.23
C LEU A 116 -6.07 0.84 0.54
N LEU A 117 -6.21 1.71 -0.45
CA LEU A 117 -6.01 3.14 -0.25
C LEU A 117 -7.01 3.68 0.77
N GLY A 118 -8.27 3.24 0.69
CA GLY A 118 -9.27 3.64 1.66
C GLY A 118 -8.85 3.27 3.08
N ALA A 119 -8.33 2.06 3.26
CA ALA A 119 -7.86 1.62 4.56
C ALA A 119 -6.64 2.43 5.03
N ALA A 120 -5.71 2.72 4.11
CA ALA A 120 -4.54 3.52 4.46
C ALA A 120 -4.94 4.92 4.92
N LEU A 121 -5.92 5.51 4.24
CA LEU A 121 -6.42 6.82 4.63
C LEU A 121 -7.13 6.78 5.97
N ALA A 122 -7.83 5.69 6.29
CA ALA A 122 -8.46 5.53 7.59
C ALA A 122 -7.41 5.44 8.70
N PHE A 123 -6.34 4.71 8.46
CA PHE A 123 -5.24 4.64 9.43
C PHE A 123 -4.55 6.00 9.58
N PHE A 124 -4.39 6.72 8.48
CA PHE A 124 -3.83 8.06 8.54
C PHE A 124 -4.72 8.98 9.38
N GLY A 125 -6.03 8.90 9.17
CA GLY A 125 -6.97 9.70 9.95
C GLY A 125 -6.86 9.43 11.44
N ARG A 126 -6.73 8.16 11.80
CA ARG A 126 -6.54 7.81 13.20
C ARG A 126 -5.21 8.34 13.73
N ALA A 127 -4.16 8.23 12.94
CA ALA A 127 -2.84 8.69 13.35
C ALA A 127 -2.80 10.21 13.58
N ARG A 128 -3.60 10.95 12.81
CA ARG A 128 -3.68 12.40 12.97
C ARG A 128 -4.26 12.82 14.31
N GLU A 129 -5.05 11.94 14.91
CA GLU A 129 -5.71 12.24 16.18
C GLU A 129 -4.77 12.12 17.37
N GLU A 130 -3.59 11.57 17.16
CA GLU A 130 -2.57 11.48 18.19
C GLU A 130 -1.73 12.76 18.24
#